data_1e0099cc2440e89016b21abb92707545
#
_entry.id   1e0099cc2440e89016b21abb92707545
#
_cell.length_a   1.000
_cell.length_b   1.000
_cell.length_c   1.000
_cell.angle_alpha   90.00
_cell.angle_beta   90.00
_cell.angle_gamma   90.00
#
_symmetry.space_group_name_H-M   'P 1'
#
loop_
_entity.id
_entity.type
_entity.pdbx_description
1 polymer ?
#
loop_
_entity_poly.entity_id
_entity_poly.type
_entity_poly.pdbx_seq_one_letter_code
_entity_poly.pdbx_strand_id
1 'polypeptide(L)'
;FRDAAVPFQNPERYGRSPLENVSFIASSVNPDPAVHGRGFVARLSGSTAEFVQIWQLMFFGRDPFRMKDGKLTLGFRPFVPAYLMPDSGCVSATFLGHIPVIYDAAGLRELVPGKTSPISYTLTWKDGTTRTLQGDRLGESCALAVRNGEITKIHVTMR
;
A
#
# COMPACT_ATOMS: atom_id res chain seq x y z
N PHE A 1 -6.44 8.14 12.76
CA PHE A 1 -6.27 7.13 11.70
C PHE A 1 -6.23 5.71 12.26
N ARG A 2 -5.39 5.45 13.29
CA ARG A 2 -5.27 4.13 13.93
C ARG A 2 -6.64 3.58 14.37
N ASP A 3 -7.40 4.37 15.11
CA ASP A 3 -8.70 3.95 15.65
C ASP A 3 -9.75 3.74 14.54
N ALA A 4 -9.65 4.51 13.46
CA ALA A 4 -10.51 4.32 12.29
C ALA A 4 -10.13 3.08 11.46
N ALA A 5 -8.87 2.63 11.50
CA ALA A 5 -8.40 1.45 10.77
C ALA A 5 -8.69 0.13 11.52
N VAL A 6 -8.81 0.16 12.85
CA VAL A 6 -9.05 -1.04 13.68
C VAL A 6 -10.26 -1.86 13.24
N PRO A 7 -11.39 -1.28 12.84
CA PRO A 7 -12.54 -2.08 12.37
C PRO A 7 -12.21 -3.01 11.21
N PHE A 8 -11.31 -2.59 10.31
CA PHE A 8 -10.91 -3.41 9.15
C PHE A 8 -9.96 -4.54 9.48
N GLN A 9 -9.31 -4.47 10.64
CA GLN A 9 -8.40 -5.50 11.14
C GLN A 9 -9.09 -6.49 12.07
N ASN A 10 -10.28 -6.16 12.57
CA ASN A 10 -11.04 -6.98 13.50
C ASN A 10 -12.47 -7.19 12.96
N PRO A 11 -12.73 -8.31 12.26
CA PRO A 11 -14.04 -8.60 11.70
C PRO A 11 -15.16 -8.64 12.74
N GLU A 12 -14.88 -9.08 13.97
CA GLU A 12 -15.87 -9.13 15.05
C GLU A 12 -16.33 -7.73 15.44
N ARG A 13 -15.39 -6.79 15.59
CA ARG A 13 -15.69 -5.39 15.90
C ARG A 13 -16.36 -4.68 14.73
N TYR A 14 -15.93 -4.96 13.53
CA TYR A 14 -16.53 -4.42 12.31
C TYR A 14 -17.95 -5.00 12.07
N GLY A 15 -18.20 -6.20 12.58
CA GLY A 15 -19.46 -6.91 12.43
C GLY A 15 -19.69 -7.46 11.02
N ARG A 16 -18.65 -7.41 10.17
CA ARG A 16 -18.67 -7.88 8.77
C ARG A 16 -17.25 -8.25 8.34
N SER A 17 -17.14 -9.04 7.30
CA SER A 17 -15.87 -9.24 6.62
C SER A 17 -15.38 -7.91 6.00
N PRO A 18 -14.08 -7.61 6.01
CA PRO A 18 -13.51 -6.48 5.27
C PRO A 18 -13.86 -6.48 3.78
N LEU A 19 -14.12 -7.66 3.20
CA LEU A 19 -14.55 -7.80 1.81
C LEU A 19 -15.98 -7.31 1.56
N GLU A 20 -16.83 -7.29 2.58
CA GLU A 20 -18.21 -6.83 2.45
C GLU A 20 -18.32 -5.30 2.44
N ASN A 21 -17.32 -4.61 2.91
CA ASN A 21 -17.28 -3.15 2.97
C ASN A 21 -18.63 -2.49 3.30
N VAL A 22 -18.66 -1.41 4.03
CA VAL A 22 -19.89 -0.69 4.41
C VAL A 22 -19.72 0.80 4.17
N SER A 23 -20.85 1.51 4.02
CA SER A 23 -20.87 2.95 3.75
C SER A 23 -20.68 3.79 5.01
N PHE A 24 -21.07 3.27 6.17
CA PHE A 24 -21.00 3.99 7.44
C PHE A 24 -20.38 3.12 8.52
N ILE A 25 -19.48 3.70 9.30
CA ILE A 25 -18.88 3.10 10.50
C ILE A 25 -19.19 4.02 11.66
N ALA A 26 -19.76 3.47 12.76
CA ALA A 26 -20.00 4.26 13.95
C ALA A 26 -18.68 4.72 14.57
N SER A 27 -18.52 6.02 14.70
CA SER A 27 -17.34 6.64 15.30
C SER A 27 -17.43 6.66 16.84
N SER A 28 -16.34 7.08 17.47
CA SER A 28 -16.27 7.32 18.92
C SER A 28 -17.19 8.43 19.42
N VAL A 29 -17.81 9.19 18.53
CA VAL A 29 -18.80 10.24 18.86
C VAL A 29 -20.20 9.63 19.06
N ASN A 30 -20.44 8.40 18.60
CA ASN A 30 -21.72 7.74 18.85
C ASN A 30 -21.93 7.57 20.37
N PRO A 31 -23.12 7.92 20.89
CA PRO A 31 -23.40 7.84 22.33
C PRO A 31 -23.38 6.41 22.89
N ASP A 32 -23.57 5.39 22.04
CA ASP A 32 -23.46 3.99 22.43
C ASP A 32 -22.06 3.43 22.11
N PRO A 33 -21.21 3.20 23.13
CA PRO A 33 -19.87 2.65 22.92
C PRO A 33 -19.87 1.23 22.34
N ALA A 34 -20.95 0.46 22.51
CA ALA A 34 -21.04 -0.93 22.05
C ALA A 34 -21.04 -1.03 20.51
N VAL A 35 -21.40 0.07 19.83
CA VAL A 35 -21.43 0.12 18.35
C VAL A 35 -20.22 0.79 17.73
N HIS A 36 -19.29 1.33 18.52
CA HIS A 36 -18.10 1.97 17.99
C HIS A 36 -17.30 1.02 17.09
N GLY A 37 -17.05 1.44 15.87
CA GLY A 37 -16.35 0.66 14.85
C GLY A 37 -17.22 -0.34 14.10
N ARG A 38 -18.51 -0.48 14.42
CA ARG A 38 -19.44 -1.30 13.65
C ARG A 38 -19.77 -0.67 12.31
N GLY A 39 -19.84 -1.50 11.29
CA GLY A 39 -20.25 -1.11 9.95
C GLY A 39 -21.75 -1.24 9.76
N PHE A 40 -22.36 -0.22 9.16
CA PHE A 40 -23.78 -0.14 8.83
C PHE A 40 -23.95 0.20 7.36
N VAL A 41 -25.08 -0.24 6.80
CA VAL A 41 -25.46 -0.06 5.41
C VAL A 41 -24.48 -0.76 4.44
N ALA A 42 -25.02 -1.64 3.61
CA ALA A 42 -24.24 -2.32 2.58
C ALA A 42 -23.51 -1.31 1.68
N ARG A 43 -22.36 -1.73 1.15
CA ARG A 43 -21.47 -0.89 0.36
C ARG A 43 -22.18 -0.12 -0.75
N LEU A 44 -21.75 1.11 -0.90
CA LEU A 44 -21.93 1.92 -2.09
C LEU A 44 -20.64 1.87 -2.92
N SER A 45 -20.74 1.88 -4.24
CA SER A 45 -19.60 1.83 -5.17
C SER A 45 -18.55 2.92 -4.90
N GLY A 46 -18.98 4.12 -4.51
CA GLY A 46 -18.10 5.24 -4.15
C GLY A 46 -17.18 4.91 -2.99
N SER A 47 -17.72 4.38 -1.89
CA SER A 47 -16.89 4.03 -0.72
C SER A 47 -15.87 2.93 -1.03
N THR A 48 -16.20 1.99 -1.92
CA THR A 48 -15.25 0.96 -2.37
C THR A 48 -14.08 1.59 -3.12
N ALA A 49 -14.34 2.55 -4.02
CA ALA A 49 -13.30 3.25 -4.75
C ALA A 49 -12.39 4.07 -3.83
N GLU A 50 -12.96 4.73 -2.83
CA GLU A 50 -12.22 5.49 -1.82
C GLU A 50 -11.28 4.58 -1.01
N PHE A 51 -11.74 3.38 -0.62
CA PHE A 51 -10.88 2.41 0.06
C PHE A 51 -9.70 1.97 -0.79
N VAL A 52 -9.94 1.61 -2.04
CA VAL A 52 -8.86 1.24 -2.98
C VAL A 52 -7.86 2.39 -3.11
N GLN A 53 -8.35 3.64 -3.19
CA GLN A 53 -7.50 4.82 -3.25
C GLN A 53 -6.68 5.03 -1.98
N ILE A 54 -7.26 4.83 -0.79
CA ILE A 54 -6.55 4.91 0.49
C ILE A 54 -5.40 3.89 0.52
N TRP A 55 -5.67 2.64 0.15
CA TRP A 55 -4.65 1.60 0.07
C TRP A 55 -3.54 1.96 -0.93
N GLN A 56 -3.92 2.46 -2.09
CA GLN A 56 -2.95 2.90 -3.10
C GLN A 56 -2.05 4.02 -2.57
N LEU A 57 -2.64 5.05 -1.95
CA LEU A 57 -1.89 6.15 -1.34
C LEU A 57 -0.96 5.65 -0.23
N MET A 58 -1.45 4.73 0.60
CA MET A 58 -0.71 4.19 1.73
C MET A 58 0.48 3.34 1.30
N PHE A 59 0.30 2.43 0.34
CA PHE A 59 1.38 1.53 -0.06
C PHE A 59 2.29 2.07 -1.15
N PHE A 60 1.81 2.91 -2.05
CA PHE A 60 2.58 3.34 -3.22
C PHE A 60 2.86 4.84 -3.24
N GLY A 61 2.14 5.62 -2.43
CA GLY A 61 2.17 7.07 -2.47
C GLY A 61 1.25 7.65 -3.54
N ARG A 62 1.17 8.99 -3.58
CA ARG A 62 0.25 9.72 -4.45
C ARG A 62 0.56 9.56 -5.93
N ASP A 63 1.84 9.66 -6.29
CA ASP A 63 2.31 9.72 -7.67
C ASP A 63 3.47 8.73 -7.86
N PRO A 64 3.23 7.41 -7.90
CA PRO A 64 4.30 6.44 -8.10
C PRO A 64 4.98 6.66 -9.45
N PHE A 65 4.22 6.85 -10.53
CA PHE A 65 4.75 7.27 -11.81
C PHE A 65 4.84 8.79 -11.89
N ARG A 66 5.99 9.32 -12.34
CA ARG A 66 6.21 10.76 -12.55
C ARG A 66 7.04 10.99 -13.80
N MET A 67 6.74 12.09 -14.47
CA MET A 67 7.66 12.63 -15.47
C MET A 67 8.75 13.45 -14.78
N LYS A 68 10.00 13.17 -15.10
CA LYS A 68 11.17 13.95 -14.68
C LYS A 68 12.05 14.16 -15.91
N ASP A 69 12.32 15.41 -16.25
CA ASP A 69 13.12 15.80 -17.42
C ASP A 69 12.66 15.12 -18.72
N GLY A 70 11.34 15.07 -18.94
CA GLY A 70 10.73 14.43 -20.10
C GLY A 70 10.70 12.90 -20.09
N LYS A 71 11.22 12.24 -19.03
CA LYS A 71 11.31 10.78 -18.89
C LYS A 71 10.40 10.26 -17.82
N LEU A 72 9.74 9.13 -18.10
CA LEU A 72 8.94 8.44 -17.09
C LEU A 72 9.82 7.83 -16.02
N THR A 73 9.46 8.01 -14.76
CA THR A 73 10.12 7.37 -13.62
C THR A 73 9.09 6.69 -12.72
N LEU A 74 9.50 5.67 -11.98
CA LEU A 74 8.67 5.00 -10.99
C LEU A 74 9.36 5.00 -9.63
N GLY A 75 8.65 5.38 -8.57
CA GLY A 75 9.16 5.30 -7.21
C GLY A 75 8.03 5.26 -6.21
N PHE A 76 8.21 4.49 -5.15
CA PHE A 76 7.22 4.31 -4.11
C PHE A 76 7.53 5.14 -2.87
N ARG A 77 6.49 5.57 -2.18
CA ARG A 77 6.56 6.31 -0.91
C ARG A 77 5.56 5.72 0.07
N PRO A 78 5.80 4.50 0.56
CA PRO A 78 4.86 3.83 1.45
C PRO A 78 4.73 4.56 2.78
N PHE A 79 3.50 4.54 3.31
CA PHE A 79 3.18 4.90 4.68
C PHE A 79 2.62 3.66 5.39
N VAL A 80 3.45 3.02 6.21
CA VAL A 80 3.05 1.85 7.01
C VAL A 80 3.35 2.16 8.47
N PRO A 81 2.34 2.46 9.28
CA PRO A 81 2.54 2.76 10.69
C PRO A 81 2.99 1.51 11.47
N ALA A 82 3.66 1.72 12.60
CA ALA A 82 4.26 0.64 13.39
C ALA A 82 3.30 -0.49 13.76
N TYR A 83 2.03 -0.19 14.01
CA TYR A 83 1.04 -1.21 14.39
C TYR A 83 0.57 -2.09 13.22
N LEU A 84 0.92 -1.74 11.98
CA LEU A 84 0.69 -2.54 10.78
C LEU A 84 1.96 -3.23 10.29
N MET A 85 3.11 -2.91 10.88
CA MET A 85 4.37 -3.54 10.51
C MET A 85 4.42 -4.95 11.11
N PRO A 86 4.55 -6.00 10.29
CA PRO A 86 4.71 -7.36 10.80
C PRO A 86 6.09 -7.57 11.43
N ASP A 87 6.21 -8.55 12.32
CA ASP A 87 7.48 -8.91 12.98
C ASP A 87 8.59 -9.29 11.99
N SER A 88 8.21 -9.80 10.84
CA SER A 88 9.15 -10.11 9.75
C SER A 88 9.85 -8.88 9.17
N GLY A 89 9.35 -7.67 9.44
CA GLY A 89 9.83 -6.44 8.83
C GLY A 89 9.53 -6.31 7.34
N CYS A 90 8.79 -7.25 6.76
CA CYS A 90 8.41 -7.25 5.35
C CYS A 90 6.91 -7.03 5.20
N VAL A 91 6.51 -6.04 4.43
CA VAL A 91 5.11 -5.78 4.11
C VAL A 91 4.91 -5.80 2.59
N SER A 92 3.78 -6.29 2.12
CA SER A 92 3.51 -6.39 0.68
C SER A 92 2.14 -5.84 0.31
N ALA A 93 2.06 -5.34 -0.93
CA ALA A 93 0.81 -4.91 -1.55
C ALA A 93 0.85 -5.19 -3.05
N THR A 94 -0.32 -5.31 -3.68
CA THR A 94 -0.42 -5.54 -5.13
C THR A 94 -0.51 -4.21 -5.88
N PHE A 95 0.45 -3.96 -6.74
CA PHE A 95 0.49 -2.78 -7.61
C PHE A 95 -0.09 -3.09 -8.99
N LEU A 96 -0.82 -2.14 -9.58
CA LEU A 96 -1.49 -2.29 -10.87
C LEU A 96 -2.38 -3.55 -10.98
N GLY A 97 -2.91 -4.03 -9.84
CA GLY A 97 -3.80 -5.16 -9.77
C GLY A 97 -3.16 -6.54 -9.92
N HIS A 98 -1.86 -6.63 -10.24
CA HIS A 98 -1.21 -7.93 -10.51
C HIS A 98 0.26 -8.03 -10.13
N ILE A 99 0.95 -6.95 -9.77
CA ILE A 99 2.37 -6.95 -9.43
C ILE A 99 2.54 -6.90 -7.90
N PRO A 100 2.96 -7.98 -7.23
CA PRO A 100 3.31 -7.92 -5.83
C PRO A 100 4.54 -7.02 -5.63
N VAL A 101 4.40 -6.02 -4.78
CA VAL A 101 5.47 -5.16 -4.30
C VAL A 101 5.75 -5.52 -2.85
N ILE A 102 6.96 -5.92 -2.55
CA ILE A 102 7.41 -6.30 -1.21
C ILE A 102 8.38 -5.23 -0.72
N TYR A 103 8.05 -4.62 0.41
CA TYR A 103 8.91 -3.69 1.12
C TYR A 103 9.68 -4.44 2.21
N ASP A 104 10.98 -4.49 2.09
CA ASP A 104 11.89 -4.92 3.15
C ASP A 104 12.29 -3.69 3.97
N ALA A 105 11.79 -3.62 5.18
CA ALA A 105 11.97 -2.49 6.07
C ALA A 105 13.31 -2.51 6.82
N ALA A 106 14.15 -3.54 6.63
CA ALA A 106 15.50 -3.63 7.21
C ALA A 106 15.56 -3.29 8.72
N GLY A 107 14.56 -3.77 9.49
CA GLY A 107 14.46 -3.52 10.93
C GLY A 107 13.80 -2.19 11.31
N LEU A 108 13.30 -1.41 10.37
CA LEU A 108 12.46 -0.25 10.64
C LEU A 108 11.13 -0.69 11.27
N ARG A 109 10.65 0.09 12.23
CA ARG A 109 9.37 -0.18 12.89
C ARG A 109 8.17 0.39 12.15
N GLU A 110 8.41 1.30 11.23
CA GLU A 110 7.38 2.00 10.44
C GLU A 110 7.99 2.49 9.12
N LEU A 111 7.16 2.69 8.10
CA LEU A 111 7.53 3.36 6.87
C LEU A 111 6.80 4.70 6.81
N VAL A 112 7.55 5.80 6.76
CA VAL A 112 6.97 7.15 6.79
C VAL A 112 7.60 8.00 5.68
N PRO A 113 6.81 8.49 4.72
CA PRO A 113 7.32 9.38 3.67
C PRO A 113 8.09 10.58 4.23
N GLY A 114 9.28 10.80 3.72
CA GLY A 114 10.17 11.86 4.20
C GLY A 114 11.09 11.46 5.36
N LYS A 115 10.80 10.38 6.09
CA LYS A 115 11.70 9.80 7.09
C LYS A 115 12.37 8.53 6.58
N THR A 116 11.63 7.73 5.80
CA THR A 116 12.12 6.50 5.18
C THR A 116 12.04 6.61 3.67
N SER A 117 12.94 5.95 2.97
CA SER A 117 12.99 5.96 1.51
C SER A 117 13.51 4.64 0.95
N PRO A 118 13.09 4.27 -0.27
CA PRO A 118 13.74 3.19 -0.99
C PRO A 118 15.23 3.48 -1.22
N ILE A 119 16.05 2.46 -1.10
CA ILE A 119 17.47 2.51 -1.47
C ILE A 119 17.78 1.62 -2.67
N SER A 120 16.97 0.60 -2.90
CA SER A 120 17.09 -0.26 -4.08
C SER A 120 15.78 -0.89 -4.46
N TYR A 121 15.67 -1.29 -5.72
CA TYR A 121 14.57 -2.05 -6.31
C TYR A 121 15.12 -3.30 -6.98
N THR A 122 14.62 -4.48 -6.64
CA THR A 122 14.86 -5.71 -7.39
C THR A 122 13.60 -6.04 -8.18
N LEU A 123 13.72 -6.02 -9.49
CA LEU A 123 12.64 -6.35 -10.43
C LEU A 123 12.79 -7.81 -10.88
N THR A 124 11.68 -8.52 -10.99
CA THR A 124 11.60 -9.85 -11.61
C THR A 124 10.77 -9.73 -12.89
N TRP A 125 11.34 -10.14 -14.01
CA TRP A 125 10.68 -10.15 -15.31
C TRP A 125 9.86 -11.44 -15.51
N LYS A 126 9.01 -11.44 -16.54
CA LYS A 126 8.20 -12.63 -16.92
C LYS A 126 9.02 -13.85 -17.29
N ASP A 127 10.23 -13.66 -17.81
CA ASP A 127 11.17 -14.74 -18.12
C ASP A 127 11.91 -15.29 -16.90
N GLY A 128 11.61 -14.76 -15.70
CA GLY A 128 12.26 -15.15 -14.46
C GLY A 128 13.57 -14.41 -14.17
N THR A 129 14.07 -13.59 -15.10
CA THR A 129 15.29 -12.81 -14.85
C THR A 129 15.06 -11.76 -13.75
N THR A 130 16.11 -11.45 -13.01
CA THR A 130 16.05 -10.46 -11.94
C THR A 130 17.15 -9.43 -12.11
N ARG A 131 16.86 -8.17 -11.74
CA ARG A 131 17.83 -7.09 -11.75
C ARG A 131 17.62 -6.16 -10.55
N THR A 132 18.67 -5.87 -9.83
CA THR A 132 18.67 -4.89 -8.73
C THR A 132 19.19 -3.55 -9.22
N LEU A 133 18.47 -2.48 -8.92
CA LEU A 133 18.80 -1.11 -9.25
C LEU A 133 18.87 -0.30 -7.96
N GLN A 134 19.94 0.49 -7.82
CA GLN A 134 20.14 1.37 -6.67
C GLN A 134 19.39 2.70 -6.88
N GLY A 135 18.87 3.26 -5.80
CA GLY A 135 18.23 4.57 -5.80
C GLY A 135 16.80 4.52 -5.28
N ASP A 136 16.22 5.70 -5.13
CA ASP A 136 14.85 5.91 -4.62
C ASP A 136 13.78 5.85 -5.73
N ARG A 137 14.19 5.78 -6.99
CA ARG A 137 13.33 5.70 -8.18
C ARG A 137 13.96 4.88 -9.30
N LEU A 138 13.11 4.19 -10.03
CA LEU A 138 13.43 3.50 -11.26
C LEU A 138 13.43 4.49 -12.44
N GLY A 139 14.42 4.36 -13.31
CA GLY A 139 14.49 5.11 -14.57
C GLY A 139 13.49 4.63 -15.62
N GLU A 140 13.45 5.32 -16.76
CA GLU A 140 12.45 5.21 -17.80
C GLU A 140 12.24 3.78 -18.32
N SER A 141 13.33 3.07 -18.66
CA SER A 141 13.21 1.70 -19.21
C SER A 141 12.49 0.74 -18.25
N CYS A 142 12.83 0.80 -16.95
CA CYS A 142 12.21 -0.05 -15.94
C CYS A 142 10.80 0.43 -15.60
N ALA A 143 10.54 1.74 -15.57
CA ALA A 143 9.21 2.29 -15.35
C ALA A 143 8.23 1.89 -16.48
N LEU A 144 8.70 1.90 -17.72
CA LEU A 144 7.93 1.42 -18.87
C LEU A 144 7.71 -0.09 -18.81
N ALA A 145 8.72 -0.88 -18.46
CA ALA A 145 8.58 -2.34 -18.31
C ALA A 145 7.51 -2.71 -17.25
N VAL A 146 7.48 -1.99 -16.13
CA VAL A 146 6.42 -2.14 -15.12
C VAL A 146 5.05 -1.78 -15.70
N ARG A 147 4.94 -0.63 -16.36
CA ARG A 147 3.68 -0.15 -16.95
C ARG A 147 3.16 -1.08 -18.06
N ASN A 148 4.04 -1.66 -18.84
CA ASN A 148 3.72 -2.59 -19.93
C ASN A 148 3.42 -4.01 -19.43
N GLY A 149 3.52 -4.25 -18.12
CA GLY A 149 3.25 -5.55 -17.52
C GLY A 149 4.33 -6.60 -17.81
N GLU A 150 5.57 -6.20 -18.06
CA GLU A 150 6.72 -7.10 -18.27
C GLU A 150 7.28 -7.60 -16.94
N ILE A 151 7.00 -6.88 -15.84
CA ILE A 151 7.46 -7.19 -14.49
C ILE A 151 6.41 -7.98 -13.74
N THR A 152 6.83 -9.05 -13.09
CA THR A 152 5.97 -9.94 -12.30
C THR A 152 6.10 -9.73 -10.79
N LYS A 153 7.20 -9.10 -10.33
CA LYS A 153 7.43 -8.85 -8.90
C LYS A 153 8.40 -7.67 -8.73
N ILE A 154 8.17 -6.89 -7.70
CA ILE A 154 9.07 -5.80 -7.28
C ILE A 154 9.40 -6.02 -5.79
N HIS A 155 10.69 -6.09 -5.48
CA HIS A 155 11.18 -6.06 -4.10
C HIS A 155 11.88 -4.73 -3.85
N VAL A 156 11.53 -4.04 -2.76
CA VAL A 156 12.01 -2.70 -2.43
C VAL A 156 12.72 -2.76 -1.09
N THR A 157 14.00 -2.45 -1.07
CA THR A 157 14.73 -2.29 0.19
C THR A 157 14.58 -0.86 0.69
N MET A 158 14.18 -0.70 1.94
CA MET A 158 13.91 0.59 2.58
C MET A 158 15.02 0.97 3.57
N ARG A 159 15.18 2.27 3.77
CA ARG A 159 16.08 2.83 4.79
C ARG A 159 15.40 4.02 5.48
#